data_365d9150c46bf9214aef2b353760f8b7
#
_entry.id   365d9150c46bf9214aef2b353760f8b7
#
_cell.length_a   1.000
_cell.length_b   1.000
_cell.length_c   1.000
_cell.angle_alpha   90.00
_cell.angle_beta   90.00
_cell.angle_gamma   90.00
#
_symmetry.space_group_name_H-M   'P 1'
#
loop_
_entity.id
_entity.type
_entity.pdbx_description
1 polymer ?
#
loop_
_entity_poly.entity_id
_entity_poly.type
_entity_poly.pdbx_seq_one_letter_code
_entity_poly.pdbx_strand_id
1 'polypeptide(L)'
;MKFKLLSVMLAASMIKSSLVDMDQILQQSRQNMEGKVLNIWCWNDEFQRYFNDYYPDVESVSKDRSTTILKNGIMVKWTINFSLDNNYQDELDEALMAQDSAAADDKIDIFLLEADYALKYVSADADVAIPLSELGITADDLADQYQYTKDIVTDENGEQRATSWNAEPGLFAYRRSIAKDVLGTDDPEKVQAMLSDWNKFNKAAAQAKDKGYYMLSGYQDSFRVFSNNIDKPWVEGTTVTVDSNIMAWIEQTKEFTDNGYHHKATLWSDRWMQDQGADAKVFGFFYPTWGINFILEGTAGEAGYGDWAVCQGPQSYYWGGTWMAAAQGTDNPTLVKDVMLKLTCTKDIMKAMAEDPHIQDYANTVSGMQEIAADPDFESELLGGQNPVGLFSEAASAVNMSNISAYDQGCNEEIQNAFINYFDGYIDLDAAKDNFESAIKKRYPEIVRVEWP
;
A
#
# COMPACT_ATOMS: atom_id res chain seq x y z
N MET A 1 14.33 63.81 -2.57
CA MET A 1 13.65 62.57 -2.18
C MET A 1 13.61 61.47 -3.27
N LYS A 2 13.69 61.82 -4.57
CA LYS A 2 13.67 60.83 -5.68
C LYS A 2 14.97 60.03 -5.86
N PHE A 3 16.13 60.54 -5.46
CA PHE A 3 17.42 59.84 -5.61
C PHE A 3 17.69 58.76 -4.55
N LYS A 4 17.05 58.83 -3.37
CA LYS A 4 17.19 57.76 -2.32
C LYS A 4 16.33 56.53 -2.57
N LEU A 5 15.19 56.65 -3.29
CA LEU A 5 14.38 55.51 -3.65
C LEU A 5 15.00 54.65 -4.77
N LEU A 6 15.70 55.31 -5.71
CA LEU A 6 16.33 54.58 -6.81
C LEU A 6 17.53 53.73 -6.35
N SER A 7 18.31 54.24 -5.37
CA SER A 7 19.43 53.49 -4.82
C SER A 7 19.00 52.29 -3.96
N VAL A 8 17.86 52.37 -3.26
CA VAL A 8 17.30 51.24 -2.47
C VAL A 8 16.69 50.19 -3.39
N MET A 9 16.04 50.56 -4.49
CA MET A 9 15.53 49.61 -5.47
C MET A 9 16.65 48.92 -6.25
N LEU A 10 17.74 49.60 -6.60
CA LEU A 10 18.89 48.96 -7.22
C LEU A 10 19.63 48.01 -6.28
N ALA A 11 19.78 48.36 -4.99
CA ALA A 11 20.38 47.50 -4.00
C ALA A 11 19.50 46.25 -3.70
N ALA A 12 18.17 46.43 -3.64
CA ALA A 12 17.24 45.29 -3.47
C ALA A 12 17.20 44.38 -4.71
N SER A 13 17.35 44.93 -5.92
CA SER A 13 17.45 44.15 -7.15
C SER A 13 18.78 43.38 -7.25
N MET A 14 19.90 44.00 -6.86
CA MET A 14 21.20 43.34 -6.82
C MET A 14 21.27 42.25 -5.74
N ILE A 15 20.63 42.45 -4.57
CA ILE A 15 20.58 41.42 -3.52
C ILE A 15 19.69 40.26 -3.97
N LYS A 16 18.57 40.49 -4.64
CA LYS A 16 17.74 39.42 -5.21
C LYS A 16 18.46 38.63 -6.31
N SER A 17 19.17 39.33 -7.22
CA SER A 17 19.92 38.64 -8.28
C SER A 17 21.12 37.83 -7.70
N SER A 18 21.80 38.34 -6.68
CA SER A 18 22.91 37.65 -6.05
C SER A 18 22.46 36.45 -5.19
N LEU A 19 21.26 36.46 -4.61
CA LEU A 19 20.67 35.31 -3.92
C LEU A 19 20.24 34.23 -4.91
N VAL A 20 19.62 34.63 -6.03
CA VAL A 20 19.25 33.67 -7.10
C VAL A 20 20.50 33.05 -7.74
N ASP A 21 21.56 33.82 -7.97
CA ASP A 21 22.84 33.29 -8.47
C ASP A 21 23.51 32.37 -7.45
N MET A 22 23.40 32.65 -6.15
CA MET A 22 24.00 31.83 -5.09
C MET A 22 23.27 30.51 -4.93
N ASP A 23 21.94 30.52 -5.01
CA ASP A 23 21.15 29.29 -4.99
C ASP A 23 21.41 28.42 -6.23
N GLN A 24 21.55 29.01 -7.40
CA GLN A 24 21.94 28.29 -8.61
C GLN A 24 23.37 27.73 -8.54
N ILE A 25 24.31 28.48 -8.00
CA ILE A 25 25.68 28.02 -7.79
C ILE A 25 25.75 26.90 -6.75
N LEU A 26 24.96 26.98 -5.68
CA LEU A 26 24.86 25.94 -4.67
C LEU A 26 24.19 24.66 -5.23
N GLN A 27 23.13 24.79 -6.01
CA GLN A 27 22.54 23.67 -6.73
C GLN A 27 23.50 23.03 -7.72
N GLN A 28 24.21 23.84 -8.50
CA GLN A 28 25.19 23.35 -9.47
C GLN A 28 26.42 22.72 -8.80
N SER A 29 26.85 23.22 -7.63
CA SER A 29 27.92 22.61 -6.85
C SER A 29 27.49 21.31 -6.17
N ARG A 30 26.24 21.19 -5.73
CA ARG A 30 25.68 19.94 -5.21
C ARG A 30 25.60 18.89 -6.30
N GLN A 31 25.08 19.21 -7.48
CA GLN A 31 25.05 18.30 -8.64
C GLN A 31 26.43 17.81 -9.07
N ASN A 32 27.47 18.61 -8.91
CA ASN A 32 28.85 18.21 -9.23
C ASN A 32 29.52 17.31 -8.16
N MET A 33 28.88 17.15 -6.99
CA MET A 33 29.37 16.29 -5.90
C MET A 33 28.51 15.02 -5.73
N GLU A 34 27.40 14.89 -6.49
CA GLU A 34 26.54 13.73 -6.45
C GLU A 34 27.19 12.52 -7.14
N GLY A 35 26.80 11.32 -6.72
CA GLY A 35 27.28 10.05 -7.25
C GLY A 35 26.92 9.85 -8.73
N LYS A 36 27.49 8.81 -9.31
CA LYS A 36 27.24 8.44 -10.71
C LYS A 36 26.32 7.24 -10.86
N VAL A 37 25.93 6.65 -9.75
CA VAL A 37 25.03 5.51 -9.66
C VAL A 37 23.90 5.88 -8.72
N LEU A 38 22.67 5.70 -9.17
CA LEU A 38 21.46 5.77 -8.32
C LEU A 38 21.09 4.34 -7.93
N ASN A 39 21.27 3.98 -6.66
CA ASN A 39 20.94 2.65 -6.16
C ASN A 39 19.52 2.61 -5.60
N ILE A 40 18.67 1.76 -6.19
CA ILE A 40 17.28 1.58 -5.78
C ILE A 40 17.06 0.14 -5.31
N TRP A 41 16.52 -0.01 -4.09
CA TRP A 41 16.21 -1.28 -3.47
C TRP A 41 14.70 -1.54 -3.48
N CYS A 42 14.29 -2.71 -3.99
CA CYS A 42 12.89 -3.13 -4.09
C CYS A 42 12.76 -4.65 -3.93
N TRP A 43 11.53 -5.11 -3.67
CA TRP A 43 11.27 -6.56 -3.48
C TRP A 43 10.75 -7.26 -4.75
N ASN A 44 10.43 -6.50 -5.79
CA ASN A 44 10.02 -7.02 -7.10
C ASN A 44 10.39 -6.02 -8.21
N ASP A 45 10.04 -6.30 -9.44
CA ASP A 45 10.35 -5.48 -10.61
C ASP A 45 9.28 -4.42 -10.94
N GLU A 46 8.24 -4.28 -10.12
CA GLU A 46 7.12 -3.36 -10.37
C GLU A 46 7.60 -1.91 -10.47
N PHE A 47 8.28 -1.41 -9.43
CA PHE A 47 8.79 -0.04 -9.44
C PHE A 47 9.82 0.20 -10.54
N GLN A 48 10.65 -0.81 -10.87
CA GLN A 48 11.58 -0.72 -11.99
C GLN A 48 10.83 -0.49 -13.30
N ARG A 49 9.68 -1.15 -13.52
CA ARG A 49 8.84 -0.93 -14.70
C ARG A 49 8.27 0.47 -14.71
N TYR A 50 7.64 0.92 -13.62
CA TYR A 50 7.11 2.29 -13.51
C TYR A 50 8.18 3.35 -13.73
N PHE A 51 9.34 3.21 -13.11
CA PHE A 51 10.45 4.10 -13.31
C PHE A 51 10.89 4.17 -14.77
N ASN A 52 11.10 3.01 -15.40
CA ASN A 52 11.56 2.94 -16.77
C ASN A 52 10.57 3.49 -17.78
N ASP A 53 9.28 3.33 -17.53
CA ASP A 53 8.22 3.70 -18.47
C ASP A 53 7.71 5.14 -18.23
N TYR A 54 7.80 5.67 -17.01
CA TYR A 54 7.21 6.96 -16.66
C TYR A 54 8.18 8.03 -16.14
N TYR A 55 9.39 7.68 -15.68
CA TYR A 55 10.33 8.71 -15.28
C TYR A 55 10.89 9.43 -16.50
N PRO A 56 10.65 10.76 -16.65
CA PRO A 56 10.90 11.46 -17.92
C PRO A 56 12.35 11.54 -18.35
N ASP A 57 13.29 11.36 -17.40
CA ASP A 57 14.72 11.51 -17.66
C ASP A 57 15.43 10.17 -17.94
N VAL A 58 14.69 9.09 -18.19
CA VAL A 58 15.24 7.86 -18.74
C VAL A 58 15.70 8.09 -20.17
N GLU A 59 16.97 7.74 -20.46
CA GLU A 59 17.58 7.80 -21.79
C GLU A 59 17.52 6.42 -22.47
N SER A 60 17.88 5.37 -21.74
CA SER A 60 17.87 4.01 -22.28
C SER A 60 17.74 2.96 -21.18
N VAL A 61 17.15 1.83 -21.54
CA VAL A 61 17.00 0.63 -20.70
C VAL A 61 17.64 -0.55 -21.41
N SER A 62 18.45 -1.35 -20.72
CA SER A 62 19.03 -2.57 -21.28
C SER A 62 17.95 -3.57 -21.66
N LYS A 63 18.25 -4.50 -22.61
CA LYS A 63 17.26 -5.49 -23.08
C LYS A 63 16.74 -6.41 -21.99
N ASP A 64 17.57 -6.73 -21.01
CA ASP A 64 17.23 -7.54 -19.85
C ASP A 64 16.66 -6.72 -18.69
N ARG A 65 16.48 -5.40 -18.91
CA ARG A 65 16.00 -4.41 -17.94
C ARG A 65 16.87 -4.27 -16.67
N SER A 66 18.03 -4.89 -16.63
CA SER A 66 18.91 -4.85 -15.44
C SER A 66 19.59 -3.49 -15.21
N THR A 67 19.65 -2.64 -16.26
CA THR A 67 20.34 -1.36 -16.21
C THR A 67 19.51 -0.28 -16.90
N THR A 68 19.35 0.83 -16.21
CA THR A 68 18.72 2.06 -16.74
C THR A 68 19.76 3.17 -16.76
N ILE A 69 19.84 3.92 -17.85
CA ILE A 69 20.71 5.08 -18.01
C ILE A 69 19.83 6.33 -18.12
N LEU A 70 20.16 7.34 -17.33
CA LEU A 70 19.48 8.62 -17.36
C LEU A 70 20.13 9.59 -18.34
N LYS A 71 19.38 10.60 -18.81
CA LYS A 71 19.84 11.64 -19.76
C LYS A 71 21.07 12.41 -19.27
N ASN A 72 21.26 12.49 -17.96
CA ASN A 72 22.47 13.09 -17.36
C ASN A 72 23.67 12.13 -17.27
N GLY A 73 23.53 10.89 -17.76
CA GLY A 73 24.56 9.87 -17.77
C GLY A 73 24.67 9.05 -16.47
N ILE A 74 23.80 9.30 -15.47
CA ILE A 74 23.76 8.49 -14.25
C ILE A 74 23.16 7.12 -14.58
N MET A 75 23.77 6.06 -14.01
CA MET A 75 23.28 4.69 -14.10
C MET A 75 22.37 4.41 -12.89
N VAL A 76 21.17 3.87 -13.14
CA VAL A 76 20.32 3.33 -12.08
C VAL A 76 20.64 1.86 -11.90
N LYS A 77 21.02 1.50 -10.69
CA LYS A 77 21.30 0.12 -10.26
C LYS A 77 20.12 -0.39 -9.43
N TRP A 78 19.56 -1.48 -9.88
CA TRP A 78 18.40 -2.13 -9.24
C TRP A 78 18.89 -3.27 -8.35
N THR A 79 18.54 -3.24 -7.07
CA THR A 79 18.68 -4.36 -6.14
C THR A 79 17.31 -4.91 -5.83
N ILE A 80 17.00 -6.09 -6.36
CA ILE A 80 15.69 -6.73 -6.23
C ILE A 80 15.82 -8.00 -5.39
N ASN A 81 15.31 -7.95 -4.14
CA ASN A 81 15.31 -9.06 -3.20
C ASN A 81 13.86 -9.43 -2.88
N PHE A 82 13.43 -10.62 -3.27
CA PHE A 82 12.02 -11.03 -3.05
C PHE A 82 11.68 -11.09 -1.57
N SER A 83 10.43 -10.71 -1.22
CA SER A 83 9.94 -10.60 0.18
C SER A 83 9.71 -11.95 0.87
N LEU A 84 9.88 -13.09 0.17
CA LEU A 84 9.64 -14.40 0.77
C LEU A 84 10.49 -14.57 2.05
N ASP A 85 9.84 -15.05 3.12
CA ASP A 85 10.48 -15.27 4.43
C ASP A 85 11.18 -14.02 5.00
N ASN A 86 10.66 -12.81 4.73
CA ASN A 86 11.23 -11.51 5.10
C ASN A 86 12.59 -11.18 4.47
N ASN A 87 13.03 -11.92 3.48
CA ASN A 87 14.38 -11.76 2.90
C ASN A 87 14.68 -10.32 2.45
N TYR A 88 13.70 -9.62 1.85
CA TYR A 88 13.92 -8.22 1.47
C TYR A 88 14.26 -7.33 2.68
N GLN A 89 13.51 -7.47 3.77
CA GLN A 89 13.73 -6.64 4.96
C GLN A 89 15.07 -6.98 5.63
N ASP A 90 15.44 -8.26 5.71
CA ASP A 90 16.69 -8.69 6.33
C ASP A 90 17.91 -8.17 5.56
N GLU A 91 17.92 -8.28 4.23
CA GLU A 91 18.97 -7.76 3.37
C GLU A 91 19.03 -6.21 3.39
N LEU A 92 17.87 -5.54 3.43
CA LEU A 92 17.79 -4.08 3.54
C LEU A 92 18.33 -3.59 4.88
N ASP A 93 18.00 -4.25 5.98
CA ASP A 93 18.51 -3.92 7.31
C ASP A 93 20.04 -3.99 7.35
N GLU A 94 20.64 -5.06 6.82
CA GLU A 94 22.09 -5.20 6.75
C GLU A 94 22.74 -4.10 5.91
N ALA A 95 22.14 -3.77 4.77
CA ALA A 95 22.67 -2.76 3.86
C ALA A 95 22.55 -1.33 4.44
N LEU A 96 21.41 -1.01 5.10
CA LEU A 96 21.22 0.28 5.78
C LEU A 96 22.19 0.45 6.97
N MET A 97 22.47 -0.63 7.73
CA MET A 97 23.47 -0.59 8.79
C MET A 97 24.89 -0.34 8.26
N ALA A 98 25.17 -0.76 7.04
CA ALA A 98 26.48 -0.55 6.38
C ALA A 98 26.59 0.81 5.65
N GLN A 99 25.49 1.57 5.54
CA GLN A 99 25.35 2.77 4.70
C GLN A 99 26.47 3.80 4.89
N ASP A 100 26.84 4.12 6.15
CA ASP A 100 27.87 5.12 6.46
C ASP A 100 29.27 4.70 5.98
N SER A 101 29.54 3.41 5.91
CA SER A 101 30.84 2.85 5.49
C SER A 101 30.89 2.48 4.01
N ALA A 102 29.78 2.54 3.31
CA ALA A 102 29.70 2.23 1.88
C ALA A 102 30.44 3.28 1.03
N ALA A 103 31.03 2.84 -0.08
CA ALA A 103 31.55 3.77 -1.08
C ALA A 103 30.40 4.55 -1.72
N ALA A 104 30.67 5.76 -2.25
CA ALA A 104 29.63 6.64 -2.78
C ALA A 104 28.69 5.91 -3.77
N ASP A 105 29.23 5.31 -4.82
CA ASP A 105 28.41 4.61 -5.84
C ASP A 105 27.80 3.26 -5.34
N ASP A 106 28.01 2.87 -4.08
CA ASP A 106 27.41 1.67 -3.46
C ASP A 106 26.40 2.00 -2.35
N LYS A 107 26.24 3.29 -2.03
CA LYS A 107 25.24 3.74 -1.07
C LYS A 107 23.83 3.51 -1.58
N ILE A 108 22.92 3.14 -0.69
CA ILE A 108 21.48 3.11 -1.01
C ILE A 108 21.01 4.56 -1.16
N ASP A 109 20.26 4.84 -2.22
CA ASP A 109 19.67 6.16 -2.45
C ASP A 109 18.16 6.14 -2.18
N ILE A 110 17.47 5.15 -2.76
CA ILE A 110 16.03 4.95 -2.58
C ILE A 110 15.80 3.50 -2.16
N PHE A 111 14.96 3.29 -1.16
CA PHE A 111 14.46 1.97 -0.82
C PHE A 111 12.93 1.99 -0.69
N LEU A 112 12.32 0.88 -1.06
CA LEU A 112 10.87 0.74 -1.04
C LEU A 112 10.39 0.15 0.28
N LEU A 113 9.22 0.59 0.72
CA LEU A 113 8.54 0.15 1.94
C LEU A 113 7.13 -0.30 1.59
N GLU A 114 6.71 -1.40 2.16
CA GLU A 114 5.33 -1.86 2.11
C GLU A 114 4.61 -1.44 3.41
N ALA A 115 3.30 -1.24 3.34
CA ALA A 115 2.47 -0.71 4.41
C ALA A 115 2.67 -1.38 5.77
N ASP A 116 2.75 -2.72 5.79
CA ASP A 116 2.76 -3.50 7.03
C ASP A 116 4.02 -3.25 7.89
N TYR A 117 5.14 -2.86 7.25
CA TYR A 117 6.40 -2.63 7.96
C TYR A 117 7.00 -1.22 7.78
N ALA A 118 6.30 -0.32 7.11
CA ALA A 118 6.80 1.04 6.83
C ALA A 118 7.27 1.76 8.10
N LEU A 119 6.50 1.65 9.21
CA LEU A 119 6.83 2.32 10.47
C LEU A 119 8.16 1.87 11.10
N LYS A 120 8.63 0.67 10.82
CA LYS A 120 9.96 0.19 11.25
C LYS A 120 11.08 1.10 10.72
N TYR A 121 10.94 1.61 9.50
CA TYR A 121 11.98 2.37 8.80
C TYR A 121 11.78 3.88 8.85
N VAL A 122 10.53 4.34 9.00
CA VAL A 122 10.22 5.78 9.02
C VAL A 122 10.18 6.36 10.43
N SER A 123 10.29 5.56 11.48
CA SER A 123 10.42 6.06 12.83
C SER A 123 11.67 6.95 12.96
N ALA A 124 11.58 8.03 13.74
CA ALA A 124 12.71 8.94 13.93
C ALA A 124 13.90 8.24 14.60
N ASP A 125 13.65 7.28 15.49
CA ASP A 125 14.67 6.51 16.19
C ASP A 125 15.41 5.53 15.24
N ALA A 126 14.81 5.13 14.12
CA ALA A 126 15.48 4.28 13.14
C ALA A 126 16.58 5.02 12.38
N ASP A 127 16.41 6.33 12.15
CA ASP A 127 17.36 7.24 11.48
C ASP A 127 17.91 6.71 10.14
N VAL A 128 17.09 5.99 9.39
CA VAL A 128 17.48 5.39 8.09
C VAL A 128 16.81 6.07 6.89
N ALA A 129 15.69 6.76 7.10
CA ALA A 129 14.96 7.51 6.08
C ALA A 129 15.07 9.01 6.32
N ILE A 130 15.43 9.77 5.29
CA ILE A 130 15.50 11.24 5.36
C ILE A 130 14.09 11.83 5.45
N PRO A 131 13.83 12.79 6.39
CA PRO A 131 12.59 13.58 6.33
C PRO A 131 12.43 14.26 4.98
N LEU A 132 11.24 14.18 4.39
CA LEU A 132 10.97 14.79 3.08
C LEU A 132 11.22 16.32 3.08
N SER A 133 10.99 16.98 4.22
CA SER A 133 11.27 18.39 4.45
C SER A 133 12.76 18.73 4.27
N GLU A 134 13.67 17.83 4.69
CA GLU A 134 15.13 18.00 4.54
C GLU A 134 15.59 17.84 3.08
N LEU A 135 14.89 16.99 2.31
CA LEU A 135 15.08 16.92 0.85
C LEU A 135 14.49 18.14 0.14
N GLY A 136 13.74 18.97 0.84
CA GLY A 136 13.04 20.13 0.30
C GLY A 136 11.77 19.72 -0.49
N ILE A 137 11.17 18.58 -0.20
CA ILE A 137 9.81 18.21 -0.62
C ILE A 137 8.86 18.81 0.42
N THR A 138 7.91 19.61 -0.04
CA THR A 138 7.05 20.42 0.82
C THR A 138 5.67 19.81 0.98
N ALA A 139 4.93 20.27 2.00
CA ALA A 139 3.52 19.88 2.15
C ALA A 139 2.65 20.28 0.93
N ASP A 140 3.01 21.36 0.23
CA ASP A 140 2.31 21.77 -0.99
C ASP A 140 2.57 20.79 -2.15
N ASP A 141 3.77 20.20 -2.25
CA ASP A 141 4.08 19.18 -3.24
C ASP A 141 3.24 17.90 -3.02
N LEU A 142 2.92 17.59 -1.75
CA LEU A 142 2.18 16.41 -1.31
C LEU A 142 0.67 16.65 -1.14
N ALA A 143 0.17 17.85 -1.47
CA ALA A 143 -1.20 18.27 -1.16
C ALA A 143 -2.27 17.45 -1.90
N ASP A 144 -1.95 16.92 -3.08
CA ASP A 144 -2.88 16.13 -3.90
C ASP A 144 -2.88 14.63 -3.58
N GLN A 145 -2.11 14.19 -2.58
CA GLN A 145 -2.08 12.80 -2.13
C GLN A 145 -3.20 12.51 -1.12
N TYR A 146 -3.65 11.25 -1.08
CA TYR A 146 -4.59 10.79 -0.06
C TYR A 146 -3.97 10.86 1.33
N GLN A 147 -4.76 11.30 2.32
CA GLN A 147 -4.23 11.57 3.66
C GLN A 147 -3.63 10.32 4.32
N TYR A 148 -4.29 9.17 4.22
CA TYR A 148 -3.80 7.95 4.86
C TYR A 148 -2.41 7.51 4.35
N THR A 149 -2.09 7.78 3.07
CA THR A 149 -0.78 7.43 2.50
C THR A 149 0.36 8.29 3.05
N LYS A 150 0.04 9.48 3.57
CA LYS A 150 0.97 10.36 4.29
C LYS A 150 1.09 9.94 5.75
N ASP A 151 -0.05 9.63 6.39
CA ASP A 151 -0.09 9.30 7.80
C ASP A 151 0.75 8.06 8.13
N ILE A 152 0.71 7.02 7.30
CA ILE A 152 1.44 5.76 7.50
C ILE A 152 2.97 5.93 7.48
N VAL A 153 3.49 7.00 6.90
CA VAL A 153 4.92 7.29 6.78
C VAL A 153 5.33 8.58 7.48
N THR A 154 4.49 9.04 8.39
CA THR A 154 4.78 10.18 9.26
C THR A 154 5.28 9.67 10.60
N ASP A 155 6.45 10.13 11.02
CA ASP A 155 7.06 9.73 12.27
C ASP A 155 6.38 10.36 13.51
N GLU A 156 6.82 9.96 14.68
CA GLU A 156 6.31 10.44 15.98
C GLU A 156 6.56 11.94 16.24
N ASN A 157 7.43 12.57 15.44
CA ASN A 157 7.69 14.01 15.50
C ASN A 157 6.82 14.81 14.50
N GLY A 158 6.02 14.11 13.68
CA GLY A 158 5.18 14.69 12.65
C GLY A 158 5.91 14.95 11.32
N GLU A 159 7.12 14.37 11.13
CA GLU A 159 7.87 14.47 9.88
C GLU A 159 7.53 13.31 8.95
N GLN A 160 7.10 13.63 7.73
CA GLN A 160 6.88 12.61 6.69
C GLN A 160 8.23 12.18 6.10
N ARG A 161 8.49 10.86 6.03
CA ARG A 161 9.78 10.29 5.63
C ARG A 161 9.75 9.47 4.35
N ALA A 162 8.59 9.25 3.78
CA ALA A 162 8.41 8.57 2.52
C ALA A 162 7.21 9.10 1.76
N THR A 163 7.09 8.74 0.48
CA THR A 163 5.95 9.11 -0.37
C THR A 163 5.61 7.98 -1.32
N SER A 164 4.37 7.91 -1.79
CA SER A 164 3.87 6.81 -2.62
C SER A 164 3.29 7.29 -3.93
N TRP A 165 3.48 6.50 -5.00
CA TRP A 165 2.79 6.69 -6.28
C TRP A 165 1.41 6.06 -6.30
N ASN A 166 1.14 5.06 -5.45
CA ASN A 166 -0.13 4.35 -5.40
C ASN A 166 -0.84 4.51 -4.06
N ALA A 167 -2.12 4.29 -4.10
CA ALA A 167 -2.97 4.15 -2.94
C ALA A 167 -3.76 2.84 -3.10
N GLU A 168 -3.85 2.05 -2.03
CA GLU A 168 -4.43 0.70 -2.09
C GLU A 168 -5.65 0.56 -1.18
N PRO A 169 -6.69 1.42 -1.37
CA PRO A 169 -7.95 1.22 -0.68
C PRO A 169 -8.61 -0.07 -1.13
N GLY A 170 -9.36 -0.71 -0.25
CA GLY A 170 -10.00 -1.97 -0.53
C GLY A 170 -11.50 -1.85 -0.80
N LEU A 171 -12.00 -2.72 -1.67
CA LEU A 171 -13.42 -2.91 -1.99
C LEU A 171 -13.80 -4.39 -1.84
N PHE A 172 -15.08 -4.69 -1.88
CA PHE A 172 -15.57 -6.06 -2.00
C PHE A 172 -15.89 -6.38 -3.47
N ALA A 173 -15.04 -7.22 -4.07
CA ALA A 173 -15.26 -7.75 -5.42
C ALA A 173 -16.18 -8.97 -5.33
N TYR A 174 -17.28 -8.97 -6.09
CA TYR A 174 -18.28 -10.02 -6.05
C TYR A 174 -18.68 -10.50 -7.45
N ARG A 175 -19.16 -11.75 -7.53
CA ARG A 175 -19.71 -12.32 -8.75
C ARG A 175 -21.13 -11.88 -9.00
N ARG A 176 -21.37 -11.24 -10.13
CA ARG A 176 -22.71 -10.76 -10.56
C ARG A 176 -23.70 -11.90 -10.66
N SER A 177 -23.31 -13.02 -11.28
CA SER A 177 -24.17 -14.20 -11.44
C SER A 177 -24.59 -14.78 -10.09
N ILE A 178 -23.69 -14.89 -9.12
CA ILE A 178 -24.00 -15.38 -7.78
C ILE A 178 -24.82 -14.36 -6.99
N ALA A 179 -24.47 -13.07 -7.05
CA ALA A 179 -25.25 -12.02 -6.40
C ALA A 179 -26.70 -11.99 -6.90
N LYS A 180 -26.90 -12.14 -8.21
CA LYS A 180 -28.23 -12.21 -8.81
C LYS A 180 -29.03 -13.40 -8.33
N ASP A 181 -28.42 -14.57 -8.20
CA ASP A 181 -29.11 -15.76 -7.67
C ASP A 181 -29.38 -15.64 -6.16
N VAL A 182 -28.42 -15.18 -5.37
CA VAL A 182 -28.52 -15.12 -3.89
C VAL A 182 -29.33 -13.93 -3.42
N LEU A 183 -29.07 -12.73 -3.95
CA LEU A 183 -29.65 -11.47 -3.49
C LEU A 183 -30.78 -10.96 -4.40
N GLY A 184 -30.99 -11.58 -5.58
CA GLY A 184 -31.98 -11.15 -6.57
C GLY A 184 -31.53 -9.95 -7.42
N THR A 185 -30.31 -9.48 -7.27
CA THR A 185 -29.72 -8.35 -8.02
C THR A 185 -28.23 -8.52 -8.19
N ASP A 186 -27.71 -8.00 -9.31
CA ASP A 186 -26.27 -7.88 -9.62
C ASP A 186 -25.82 -6.41 -9.72
N ASP A 187 -26.74 -5.48 -9.48
CA ASP A 187 -26.50 -4.04 -9.50
C ASP A 187 -25.63 -3.60 -8.30
N PRO A 188 -24.47 -2.94 -8.52
CA PRO A 188 -23.51 -2.62 -7.45
C PRO A 188 -24.11 -1.79 -6.29
N GLU A 189 -24.97 -0.83 -6.57
CA GLU A 189 -25.57 0.01 -5.52
C GLU A 189 -26.55 -0.80 -4.64
N LYS A 190 -27.32 -1.69 -5.26
CA LYS A 190 -28.26 -2.56 -4.53
C LYS A 190 -27.54 -3.65 -3.77
N VAL A 191 -26.46 -4.23 -4.34
CA VAL A 191 -25.62 -5.20 -3.64
C VAL A 191 -24.96 -4.51 -2.45
N GLN A 192 -24.40 -3.30 -2.61
CA GLN A 192 -23.85 -2.52 -1.50
C GLN A 192 -24.87 -2.31 -0.38
N ALA A 193 -26.12 -1.95 -0.69
CA ALA A 193 -27.14 -1.76 0.33
C ALA A 193 -27.43 -3.03 1.15
N MET A 194 -27.19 -4.22 0.55
CA MET A 194 -27.37 -5.53 1.19
C MET A 194 -26.11 -6.04 1.92
N LEU A 195 -24.95 -5.42 1.70
CA LEU A 195 -23.67 -5.81 2.29
C LEU A 195 -23.03 -4.70 3.15
N SER A 196 -23.75 -3.61 3.42
CA SER A 196 -23.22 -2.36 3.99
C SER A 196 -22.84 -2.41 5.47
N ASP A 197 -23.02 -3.53 6.12
CA ASP A 197 -22.57 -3.80 7.50
C ASP A 197 -22.38 -5.30 7.72
N TRP A 198 -21.68 -5.68 8.79
CA TRP A 198 -21.39 -7.09 9.06
C TRP A 198 -22.62 -7.96 9.33
N ASN A 199 -23.69 -7.40 9.90
CA ASN A 199 -24.94 -8.18 10.10
C ASN A 199 -25.57 -8.55 8.77
N LYS A 200 -25.62 -7.59 7.83
CA LYS A 200 -26.11 -7.85 6.47
C LYS A 200 -25.20 -8.79 5.70
N PHE A 201 -23.88 -8.61 5.83
CA PHE A 201 -22.90 -9.47 5.19
C PHE A 201 -23.03 -10.92 5.66
N ASN A 202 -23.13 -11.17 6.97
CA ASN A 202 -23.32 -12.50 7.54
C ASN A 202 -24.67 -13.11 7.12
N LYS A 203 -25.73 -12.29 7.02
CA LYS A 203 -27.01 -12.75 6.48
C LYS A 203 -26.92 -13.17 5.01
N ALA A 204 -26.18 -12.42 4.20
CA ALA A 204 -25.94 -12.79 2.80
C ALA A 204 -25.12 -14.09 2.70
N ALA A 205 -24.16 -14.31 3.63
CA ALA A 205 -23.41 -15.56 3.71
C ALA A 205 -24.29 -16.79 3.96
N ALA A 206 -25.27 -16.66 4.87
CA ALA A 206 -26.26 -17.72 5.11
C ALA A 206 -27.14 -17.98 3.87
N GLN A 207 -27.60 -16.91 3.20
CA GLN A 207 -28.36 -17.03 1.96
C GLN A 207 -27.57 -17.69 0.82
N ALA A 208 -26.27 -17.34 0.70
CA ALA A 208 -25.37 -17.95 -0.26
C ALA A 208 -25.22 -19.46 0.00
N LYS A 209 -25.04 -19.85 1.27
CA LYS A 209 -24.97 -21.24 1.67
C LYS A 209 -26.20 -22.04 1.33
N ASP A 210 -27.39 -21.50 1.58
CA ASP A 210 -28.68 -22.15 1.25
C ASP A 210 -28.82 -22.44 -0.25
N LYS A 211 -28.10 -21.68 -1.09
CA LYS A 211 -28.05 -21.84 -2.54
C LYS A 211 -26.85 -22.66 -3.02
N GLY A 212 -26.01 -23.15 -2.12
CA GLY A 212 -24.84 -23.97 -2.43
C GLY A 212 -23.60 -23.18 -2.84
N TYR A 213 -23.55 -21.91 -2.47
CA TYR A 213 -22.37 -21.04 -2.63
C TYR A 213 -21.65 -20.83 -1.29
N TYR A 214 -20.44 -20.30 -1.38
CA TYR A 214 -19.65 -19.82 -0.27
C TYR A 214 -19.57 -18.30 -0.33
N MET A 215 -19.60 -17.63 0.80
CA MET A 215 -19.49 -16.17 0.84
C MET A 215 -18.06 -15.70 0.56
N LEU A 216 -17.08 -16.38 1.17
CA LEU A 216 -15.64 -16.12 1.06
C LEU A 216 -14.90 -17.42 0.72
N SER A 217 -13.62 -17.31 0.35
CA SER A 217 -12.76 -18.47 0.10
C SER A 217 -12.19 -19.04 1.39
N GLY A 218 -11.72 -18.20 2.31
CA GLY A 218 -11.04 -18.71 3.47
C GLY A 218 -11.04 -17.86 4.73
N TYR A 219 -10.17 -18.28 5.66
CA TYR A 219 -10.11 -17.74 7.01
C TYR A 219 -9.71 -16.26 7.07
N GLN A 220 -8.86 -15.82 6.13
CA GLN A 220 -8.15 -14.56 6.19
C GLN A 220 -8.78 -13.46 5.31
N ASP A 221 -9.76 -13.82 4.47
CA ASP A 221 -10.29 -12.92 3.44
C ASP A 221 -10.87 -11.61 4.02
N SER A 222 -11.52 -11.65 5.18
CA SER A 222 -12.06 -10.45 5.82
C SER A 222 -11.12 -9.78 6.83
N PHE A 223 -9.96 -10.38 7.11
CA PHE A 223 -9.07 -9.94 8.20
C PHE A 223 -8.69 -8.46 8.10
N ARG A 224 -8.25 -8.01 6.92
CA ARG A 224 -7.83 -6.60 6.70
C ARG A 224 -8.94 -5.60 6.99
N VAL A 225 -10.19 -5.95 6.71
CA VAL A 225 -11.32 -5.06 7.00
C VAL A 225 -11.48 -4.84 8.50
N PHE A 226 -11.28 -5.87 9.30
CA PHE A 226 -11.33 -5.74 10.77
C PHE A 226 -10.07 -5.10 11.34
N SER A 227 -8.87 -5.51 10.90
CA SER A 227 -7.61 -5.04 11.46
C SER A 227 -7.31 -3.58 11.13
N ASN A 228 -7.83 -3.05 10.04
CA ASN A 228 -7.71 -1.61 9.73
C ASN A 228 -8.71 -0.72 10.50
N ASN A 229 -9.68 -1.32 11.19
CA ASN A 229 -10.71 -0.60 11.92
C ASN A 229 -10.63 -0.82 13.45
N ILE A 230 -9.43 -1.05 13.97
CA ILE A 230 -9.17 -1.19 15.41
C ILE A 230 -9.23 0.18 16.10
N ASP A 231 -9.72 0.16 17.34
CA ASP A 231 -9.86 1.36 18.18
C ASP A 231 -8.59 1.69 18.98
N LYS A 232 -7.63 0.76 19.04
CA LYS A 232 -6.35 0.90 19.75
C LYS A 232 -5.22 0.27 18.96
N PRO A 233 -3.99 0.83 19.02
CA PRO A 233 -2.83 0.19 18.39
C PRO A 233 -2.54 -1.18 19.02
N TRP A 234 -1.94 -2.08 18.25
CA TRP A 234 -1.55 -3.38 18.74
C TRP A 234 -0.64 -3.32 19.98
N VAL A 235 0.27 -2.36 20.03
CA VAL A 235 1.24 -2.26 21.10
C VAL A 235 1.30 -0.86 21.69
N GLU A 236 1.17 -0.77 23.02
CA GLU A 236 1.49 0.41 23.80
C GLU A 236 2.52 0.04 24.86
N GLY A 237 3.71 0.63 24.80
CA GLY A 237 4.84 0.27 25.64
C GLY A 237 5.27 -1.19 25.46
N THR A 238 5.08 -2.04 26.46
CA THR A 238 5.41 -3.48 26.42
C THR A 238 4.18 -4.38 26.48
N THR A 239 3.01 -3.82 26.20
CA THR A 239 1.73 -4.54 26.25
C THR A 239 1.13 -4.62 24.87
N VAL A 240 0.79 -5.84 24.41
CA VAL A 240 -0.07 -6.08 23.26
C VAL A 240 -1.52 -6.02 23.72
N THR A 241 -2.34 -5.26 23.02
CA THR A 241 -3.80 -5.20 23.22
C THR A 241 -4.49 -5.79 22.01
N VAL A 242 -5.17 -6.91 22.17
CA VAL A 242 -6.03 -7.47 21.12
C VAL A 242 -7.33 -6.67 21.11
N ASP A 243 -7.57 -5.95 20.04
CA ASP A 243 -8.73 -5.09 19.90
C ASP A 243 -10.04 -5.88 19.75
N SER A 244 -11.17 -5.28 20.13
CA SER A 244 -12.51 -5.88 19.97
C SER A 244 -12.87 -6.19 18.52
N ASN A 245 -12.35 -5.43 17.54
CA ASN A 245 -12.56 -5.74 16.12
C ASN A 245 -11.76 -6.96 15.67
N ILE A 246 -10.58 -7.21 16.25
CA ILE A 246 -9.86 -8.47 16.02
C ILE A 246 -10.64 -9.65 16.59
N MET A 247 -11.22 -9.51 17.78
CA MET A 247 -12.11 -10.55 18.33
C MET A 247 -13.35 -10.76 17.45
N ALA A 248 -13.93 -9.70 16.90
CA ALA A 248 -15.06 -9.81 15.98
C ALA A 248 -14.71 -10.57 14.69
N TRP A 249 -13.48 -10.38 14.16
CA TRP A 249 -12.97 -11.22 13.07
C TRP A 249 -12.85 -12.69 13.49
N ILE A 250 -12.31 -12.97 14.67
CA ILE A 250 -12.17 -14.34 15.19
C ILE A 250 -13.55 -15.00 15.30
N GLU A 251 -14.53 -14.31 15.87
CA GLU A 251 -15.90 -14.78 16.02
C GLU A 251 -16.57 -15.03 14.67
N GLN A 252 -16.49 -14.07 13.74
CA GLN A 252 -17.04 -14.20 12.38
C GLN A 252 -16.41 -15.37 11.63
N THR A 253 -15.08 -15.50 11.67
CA THR A 253 -14.37 -16.59 10.97
C THR A 253 -14.72 -17.95 11.55
N LYS A 254 -14.89 -18.05 12.88
CA LYS A 254 -15.39 -19.28 13.52
C LYS A 254 -16.81 -19.61 13.10
N GLU A 255 -17.72 -18.63 13.09
CA GLU A 255 -19.10 -18.80 12.59
C GLU A 255 -19.09 -19.26 11.12
N PHE A 256 -18.28 -18.62 10.26
CA PHE A 256 -18.17 -18.97 8.85
C PHE A 256 -17.63 -20.40 8.65
N THR A 257 -16.66 -20.80 9.48
CA THR A 257 -16.09 -22.14 9.46
C THR A 257 -17.13 -23.19 9.87
N ASP A 258 -17.83 -22.96 11.00
CA ASP A 258 -18.79 -23.90 11.56
C ASP A 258 -20.02 -24.09 10.65
N ASN A 259 -20.46 -23.01 9.98
CA ASN A 259 -21.61 -23.04 9.07
C ASN A 259 -21.21 -23.37 7.62
N GLY A 260 -19.90 -23.45 7.32
CA GLY A 260 -19.39 -23.72 5.98
C GLY A 260 -19.70 -22.60 4.98
N TYR A 261 -19.53 -21.34 5.41
CA TYR A 261 -19.70 -20.15 4.56
C TYR A 261 -18.43 -19.82 3.77
N HIS A 262 -17.34 -20.52 4.00
CA HIS A 262 -16.10 -20.45 3.19
C HIS A 262 -15.49 -21.84 2.96
N HIS A 263 -14.52 -21.92 2.01
CA HIS A 263 -13.83 -23.16 1.64
C HIS A 263 -12.67 -23.54 2.55
N LYS A 264 -12.42 -22.81 3.63
CA LYS A 264 -11.26 -23.01 4.52
C LYS A 264 -9.91 -22.85 3.80
N ALA A 265 -9.85 -22.04 2.76
CA ALA A 265 -8.60 -21.71 2.09
C ALA A 265 -7.73 -20.80 2.99
N THR A 266 -6.43 -20.89 2.82
CA THR A 266 -5.50 -19.87 3.30
C THR A 266 -5.12 -18.95 2.14
N LEU A 267 -4.83 -17.70 2.44
CA LEU A 267 -4.35 -16.75 1.41
C LEU A 267 -3.18 -17.36 0.63
N TRP A 268 -3.15 -17.09 -0.67
CA TRP A 268 -2.10 -17.52 -1.61
C TRP A 268 -2.05 -19.03 -1.89
N SER A 269 -2.92 -19.83 -1.28
CA SER A 269 -2.99 -21.26 -1.59
C SER A 269 -3.61 -21.50 -2.98
N ASP A 270 -3.30 -22.68 -3.58
CA ASP A 270 -3.91 -23.10 -4.85
C ASP A 270 -5.44 -23.07 -4.79
N ARG A 271 -6.03 -23.41 -3.63
CA ARG A 271 -7.48 -23.37 -3.44
C ARG A 271 -8.02 -21.96 -3.52
N TRP A 272 -7.38 -21.02 -2.85
CA TRP A 272 -7.76 -19.61 -2.86
C TRP A 272 -7.71 -19.04 -4.29
N MET A 273 -6.68 -19.39 -5.07
CA MET A 273 -6.57 -18.99 -6.48
C MET A 273 -7.68 -19.64 -7.34
N GLN A 274 -7.98 -20.93 -7.14
CA GLN A 274 -9.02 -21.63 -7.88
C GLN A 274 -10.43 -21.08 -7.60
N ASP A 275 -10.67 -20.59 -6.40
CA ASP A 275 -11.96 -20.04 -5.97
C ASP A 275 -12.34 -18.73 -6.69
N GLN A 276 -11.42 -18.14 -7.44
CA GLN A 276 -11.62 -16.97 -8.29
C GLN A 276 -11.98 -17.33 -9.74
N GLY A 277 -11.75 -18.58 -10.15
CA GLY A 277 -12.01 -19.05 -11.51
C GLY A 277 -13.49 -19.02 -11.89
N ALA A 278 -13.80 -19.00 -13.20
CA ALA A 278 -15.15 -18.79 -13.73
C ALA A 278 -16.21 -19.78 -13.19
N ASP A 279 -15.82 -21.03 -12.93
CA ASP A 279 -16.73 -22.08 -12.44
C ASP A 279 -16.81 -22.18 -10.91
N ALA A 280 -16.05 -21.31 -10.19
CA ALA A 280 -16.01 -21.34 -8.74
C ALA A 280 -17.35 -20.86 -8.13
N LYS A 281 -17.62 -21.32 -6.90
CA LYS A 281 -18.86 -21.03 -6.18
C LYS A 281 -18.66 -20.08 -5.02
N VAL A 282 -17.65 -19.23 -5.08
CA VAL A 282 -17.37 -18.20 -4.08
C VAL A 282 -18.01 -16.88 -4.51
N PHE A 283 -18.75 -16.26 -3.60
CA PHE A 283 -19.48 -15.03 -3.84
C PHE A 283 -18.55 -13.86 -4.10
N GLY A 284 -17.49 -13.70 -3.29
CA GLY A 284 -16.56 -12.58 -3.47
C GLY A 284 -15.32 -12.61 -2.59
N PHE A 285 -14.52 -11.55 -2.77
CA PHE A 285 -13.23 -11.33 -2.12
C PHE A 285 -13.08 -9.88 -1.72
N PHE A 286 -12.39 -9.63 -0.62
CA PHE A 286 -11.97 -8.29 -0.25
C PHE A 286 -10.62 -7.98 -0.93
N TYR A 287 -10.62 -7.05 -1.89
CA TYR A 287 -9.47 -6.72 -2.69
C TYR A 287 -9.18 -5.22 -2.76
N PRO A 288 -7.89 -4.81 -2.66
CA PRO A 288 -7.44 -3.52 -3.17
C PRO A 288 -7.29 -3.58 -4.70
N THR A 289 -6.80 -2.52 -5.31
CA THR A 289 -6.66 -2.43 -6.77
C THR A 289 -5.77 -3.51 -7.35
N TRP A 290 -4.58 -3.75 -6.77
CA TRP A 290 -3.69 -4.82 -7.22
C TRP A 290 -4.33 -6.21 -7.08
N GLY A 291 -5.17 -6.44 -6.09
CA GLY A 291 -5.90 -7.71 -5.95
C GLY A 291 -6.86 -7.95 -7.12
N ILE A 292 -7.47 -6.91 -7.66
CA ILE A 292 -8.33 -6.99 -8.83
C ILE A 292 -7.50 -7.13 -10.10
N ASN A 293 -6.52 -6.25 -10.31
CA ASN A 293 -5.81 -6.15 -11.58
C ASN A 293 -4.72 -7.22 -11.77
N PHE A 294 -4.06 -7.67 -10.68
CA PHE A 294 -3.01 -8.70 -10.79
C PHE A 294 -3.53 -10.11 -10.47
N ILE A 295 -4.40 -10.24 -9.47
CA ILE A 295 -4.82 -11.55 -8.99
C ILE A 295 -6.10 -11.98 -9.70
N LEU A 296 -7.17 -11.20 -9.54
CA LEU A 296 -8.49 -11.58 -10.04
C LEU A 296 -8.52 -11.62 -11.58
N GLU A 297 -7.92 -10.64 -12.25
CA GLU A 297 -7.81 -10.63 -13.71
C GLU A 297 -7.09 -11.87 -14.24
N GLY A 298 -5.98 -12.26 -13.59
CA GLY A 298 -5.21 -13.45 -13.97
C GLY A 298 -5.91 -14.77 -13.67
N THR A 299 -6.76 -14.83 -12.66
CA THR A 299 -7.40 -16.07 -12.18
C THR A 299 -8.81 -16.28 -12.70
N ALA A 300 -9.56 -15.19 -12.98
CA ALA A 300 -10.94 -15.27 -13.48
C ALA A 300 -11.05 -16.00 -14.83
N GLY A 301 -10.02 -15.91 -15.67
CA GLY A 301 -10.02 -16.44 -17.03
C GLY A 301 -11.02 -15.70 -17.93
N GLU A 302 -10.95 -15.91 -19.24
CA GLU A 302 -11.82 -15.23 -20.23
C GLU A 302 -13.33 -15.39 -19.91
N ALA A 303 -13.74 -16.54 -19.39
CA ALA A 303 -15.14 -16.81 -19.06
C ALA A 303 -15.63 -16.08 -17.79
N GLY A 304 -14.73 -15.53 -16.98
CA GLY A 304 -15.05 -14.74 -15.81
C GLY A 304 -15.19 -13.25 -16.08
N TYR A 305 -14.73 -12.76 -17.24
CA TYR A 305 -14.85 -11.36 -17.60
C TYR A 305 -16.33 -10.95 -17.72
N GLY A 306 -16.66 -9.80 -17.15
CA GLY A 306 -18.02 -9.29 -17.10
C GLY A 306 -18.90 -9.89 -16.00
N ASP A 307 -18.47 -10.99 -15.33
CA ASP A 307 -19.19 -11.57 -14.18
C ASP A 307 -18.75 -11.00 -12.84
N TRP A 308 -17.78 -10.12 -12.81
CA TRP A 308 -17.35 -9.44 -11.59
C TRP A 308 -17.88 -8.01 -11.50
N ALA A 309 -18.05 -7.54 -10.29
CA ALA A 309 -18.29 -6.15 -9.96
C ALA A 309 -17.72 -5.84 -8.57
N VAL A 310 -17.60 -4.56 -8.23
CA VAL A 310 -17.16 -4.12 -6.91
C VAL A 310 -18.18 -3.24 -6.23
N CYS A 311 -18.20 -3.31 -4.89
CA CYS A 311 -18.90 -2.38 -4.01
C CYS A 311 -18.04 -2.11 -2.77
N GLN A 312 -18.41 -1.13 -1.92
CA GLN A 312 -17.65 -0.77 -0.72
C GLN A 312 -17.52 -1.93 0.28
N GLY A 313 -18.56 -2.77 0.37
CA GLY A 313 -18.64 -3.77 1.42
C GLY A 313 -19.03 -3.16 2.77
N PRO A 314 -18.76 -3.89 3.89
CA PRO A 314 -19.22 -3.47 5.21
C PRO A 314 -18.43 -2.31 5.83
N GLN A 315 -17.15 -2.15 5.51
CA GLN A 315 -16.28 -1.11 6.04
C GLN A 315 -15.14 -0.82 5.06
N SER A 316 -14.65 0.41 5.08
CA SER A 316 -13.45 0.79 4.33
C SER A 316 -12.19 0.24 4.98
N TYR A 317 -11.21 -0.09 4.17
CA TYR A 317 -9.91 -0.61 4.58
C TYR A 317 -8.87 -0.33 3.49
N TYR A 318 -7.61 -0.60 3.78
CA TYR A 318 -6.54 -0.65 2.79
C TYR A 318 -5.79 -1.98 2.90
N TRP A 319 -5.11 -2.37 1.84
CA TRP A 319 -4.25 -3.55 1.86
C TRP A 319 -3.05 -3.35 0.95
N GLY A 320 -1.85 -3.29 1.56
CA GLY A 320 -0.62 -3.05 0.85
C GLY A 320 -0.42 -1.58 0.48
N GLY A 321 0.33 -1.35 -0.58
CA GLY A 321 0.83 -0.07 -1.03
C GLY A 321 2.34 0.01 -0.88
N THR A 322 2.95 0.84 -1.71
CA THR A 322 4.40 0.96 -1.80
C THR A 322 4.84 2.40 -1.64
N TRP A 323 5.76 2.64 -0.72
CA TRP A 323 6.35 3.94 -0.47
C TRP A 323 7.81 3.97 -0.87
N MET A 324 8.24 5.09 -1.42
CA MET A 324 9.66 5.43 -1.64
C MET A 324 10.18 6.20 -0.45
N ALA A 325 11.26 5.72 0.17
CA ALA A 325 12.03 6.44 1.16
C ALA A 325 13.42 6.78 0.60
N ALA A 326 13.90 7.98 0.92
CA ALA A 326 15.28 8.38 0.64
C ALA A 326 16.17 7.88 1.77
N ALA A 327 17.23 7.15 1.45
CA ALA A 327 18.14 6.63 2.47
C ALA A 327 18.97 7.73 3.11
N GLN A 328 19.07 7.71 4.45
CA GLN A 328 19.98 8.57 5.19
C GLN A 328 21.43 8.36 4.69
N GLY A 329 22.11 9.45 4.38
CA GLY A 329 23.48 9.39 3.84
C GLY A 329 23.57 9.08 2.34
N THR A 330 22.47 9.15 1.57
CA THR A 330 22.52 9.14 0.08
C THR A 330 23.50 10.16 -0.44
N ASP A 331 24.23 9.83 -1.49
CA ASP A 331 25.11 10.76 -2.21
C ASP A 331 24.45 11.39 -3.45
N ASN A 332 23.14 11.11 -3.68
CA ASN A 332 22.36 11.64 -4.80
C ASN A 332 21.07 12.40 -4.35
N PRO A 333 21.10 13.26 -3.30
CA PRO A 333 19.88 13.84 -2.72
C PRO A 333 19.04 14.65 -3.70
N THR A 334 19.67 15.35 -4.66
CA THR A 334 18.95 16.15 -5.67
C THR A 334 18.22 15.25 -6.66
N LEU A 335 18.86 14.17 -7.12
CA LEU A 335 18.24 13.21 -8.04
C LEU A 335 17.15 12.42 -7.35
N VAL A 336 17.38 11.97 -6.11
CA VAL A 336 16.36 11.29 -5.28
C VAL A 336 15.11 12.16 -5.14
N LYS A 337 15.27 13.44 -4.77
CA LYS A 337 14.15 14.39 -4.71
C LYS A 337 13.40 14.47 -6.03
N ASP A 338 14.13 14.60 -7.16
CA ASP A 338 13.51 14.74 -8.48
C ASP A 338 12.70 13.50 -8.87
N VAL A 339 13.25 12.29 -8.62
CA VAL A 339 12.55 11.02 -8.83
C VAL A 339 11.28 10.96 -8.00
N MET A 340 11.38 11.24 -6.69
CA MET A 340 10.24 11.21 -5.79
C MET A 340 9.14 12.18 -6.24
N LEU A 341 9.46 13.44 -6.52
CA LEU A 341 8.48 14.44 -6.97
C LEU A 341 7.82 14.05 -8.29
N LYS A 342 8.59 13.57 -9.26
CA LYS A 342 8.04 13.21 -10.58
C LYS A 342 7.12 12.01 -10.51
N LEU A 343 7.51 10.97 -9.81
CA LEU A 343 6.75 9.72 -9.79
C LEU A 343 5.62 9.68 -8.76
N THR A 344 5.65 10.54 -7.72
CA THR A 344 4.64 10.51 -6.64
C THR A 344 3.86 11.80 -6.44
N CYS A 345 4.24 12.90 -7.11
CA CYS A 345 3.57 14.21 -6.95
C CYS A 345 3.14 14.83 -8.28
N THR A 346 3.56 14.28 -9.43
CA THR A 346 3.17 14.81 -10.73
C THR A 346 1.88 14.14 -11.20
N LYS A 347 0.76 14.83 -11.06
CA LYS A 347 -0.58 14.34 -11.41
C LYS A 347 -0.63 13.67 -12.79
N ASP A 348 -0.09 14.31 -13.83
CA ASP A 348 -0.20 13.77 -15.19
C ASP A 348 0.56 12.44 -15.36
N ILE A 349 1.70 12.28 -14.67
CA ILE A 349 2.46 11.02 -14.68
C ILE A 349 1.68 9.94 -13.91
N MET A 350 1.20 10.26 -12.72
CA MET A 350 0.46 9.30 -11.90
C MET A 350 -0.87 8.91 -12.55
N LYS A 351 -1.56 9.85 -13.18
CA LYS A 351 -2.77 9.59 -13.95
C LYS A 351 -2.48 8.66 -15.13
N ALA A 352 -1.38 8.90 -15.87
CA ALA A 352 -0.98 8.03 -16.97
C ALA A 352 -0.65 6.59 -16.50
N MET A 353 -0.07 6.42 -15.31
CA MET A 353 0.11 5.09 -14.70
C MET A 353 -1.23 4.41 -14.45
N ALA A 354 -2.19 5.12 -13.88
CA ALA A 354 -3.51 4.57 -13.56
C ALA A 354 -4.35 4.23 -14.81
N GLU A 355 -4.14 4.95 -15.92
CA GLU A 355 -4.80 4.71 -17.21
C GLU A 355 -4.09 3.66 -18.08
N ASP A 356 -2.89 3.21 -17.70
CA ASP A 356 -2.16 2.19 -18.44
C ASP A 356 -2.87 0.83 -18.35
N PRO A 357 -3.34 0.26 -19.45
CA PRO A 357 -4.09 -1.00 -19.45
C PRO A 357 -3.26 -2.21 -18.95
N HIS A 358 -1.92 -2.07 -18.88
CA HIS A 358 -1.04 -3.11 -18.35
C HIS A 358 -0.74 -2.95 -16.85
N ILE A 359 -1.11 -1.82 -16.27
CA ILE A 359 -0.86 -1.46 -14.87
C ILE A 359 -2.17 -1.34 -14.13
N GLN A 360 -3.03 -0.40 -14.55
CA GLN A 360 -4.35 -0.09 -13.97
C GLN A 360 -4.32 0.02 -12.44
N ASP A 361 -3.22 0.58 -11.91
CA ASP A 361 -3.09 0.76 -10.48
C ASP A 361 -3.82 2.02 -10.01
N TYR A 362 -4.24 2.06 -8.75
CA TYR A 362 -4.90 3.24 -8.22
C TYR A 362 -3.86 4.25 -7.74
N ALA A 363 -3.71 5.34 -8.49
CA ALA A 363 -2.68 6.32 -8.23
C ALA A 363 -2.99 7.21 -7.01
N ASN A 364 -1.93 7.61 -6.29
CA ASN A 364 -2.02 8.46 -5.12
C ASN A 364 -2.16 9.96 -5.47
N THR A 365 -3.14 10.28 -6.32
CA THR A 365 -3.48 11.65 -6.76
C THR A 365 -4.98 11.85 -6.71
N VAL A 366 -5.47 12.63 -5.73
CA VAL A 366 -6.91 12.85 -5.53
C VAL A 366 -7.54 13.47 -6.78
N SER A 367 -6.92 14.52 -7.31
CA SER A 367 -7.45 15.22 -8.48
C SER A 367 -7.38 14.39 -9.76
N GLY A 368 -6.31 13.61 -9.95
CA GLY A 368 -6.17 12.68 -11.08
C GLY A 368 -7.21 11.56 -11.06
N MET A 369 -7.41 10.95 -9.89
CA MET A 369 -8.41 9.89 -9.74
C MET A 369 -9.85 10.42 -9.90
N GLN A 370 -10.14 11.64 -9.47
CA GLN A 370 -11.44 12.28 -9.72
C GLN A 370 -11.71 12.50 -11.21
N GLU A 371 -10.68 12.83 -12.00
CA GLU A 371 -10.83 12.95 -13.45
C GLU A 371 -11.15 11.61 -14.09
N ILE A 372 -10.46 10.53 -13.72
CA ILE A 372 -10.72 9.18 -14.25
C ILE A 372 -12.10 8.66 -13.77
N ALA A 373 -12.47 8.93 -12.52
CA ALA A 373 -13.79 8.57 -12.01
C ALA A 373 -14.94 9.23 -12.78
N ALA A 374 -14.71 10.44 -13.30
CA ALA A 374 -15.69 11.20 -14.08
C ALA A 374 -15.66 10.88 -15.58
N ASP A 375 -14.68 10.10 -16.04
CA ASP A 375 -14.55 9.72 -17.45
C ASP A 375 -15.55 8.60 -17.80
N PRO A 376 -16.54 8.88 -18.68
CA PRO A 376 -17.52 7.87 -19.07
C PRO A 376 -16.95 6.78 -19.98
N ASP A 377 -15.77 6.99 -20.53
CA ASP A 377 -15.11 6.05 -21.43
C ASP A 377 -14.12 5.14 -20.67
N PHE A 378 -13.88 5.38 -19.37
CA PHE A 378 -13.05 4.53 -18.52
C PHE A 378 -13.88 3.37 -17.97
N GLU A 379 -13.64 2.16 -18.47
CA GLU A 379 -14.38 0.96 -18.14
C GLU A 379 -13.44 -0.22 -17.87
N SER A 380 -13.79 -1.07 -16.89
CA SER A 380 -13.12 -2.34 -16.67
C SER A 380 -13.92 -3.48 -17.34
N GLU A 381 -13.33 -4.15 -18.32
CA GLU A 381 -13.94 -5.33 -18.97
C GLU A 381 -14.18 -6.47 -17.96
N LEU A 382 -13.23 -6.69 -17.03
CA LEU A 382 -13.36 -7.66 -15.96
C LEU A 382 -14.61 -7.39 -15.12
N LEU A 383 -14.85 -6.11 -14.79
CA LEU A 383 -15.96 -5.66 -13.95
C LEU A 383 -17.26 -5.39 -14.75
N GLY A 384 -17.35 -5.87 -15.99
CA GLY A 384 -18.56 -5.73 -16.81
C GLY A 384 -18.89 -4.29 -17.19
N GLY A 385 -17.88 -3.47 -17.46
CA GLY A 385 -18.00 -2.06 -17.84
C GLY A 385 -18.10 -1.11 -16.63
N GLN A 386 -17.96 -1.60 -15.40
CA GLN A 386 -17.94 -0.72 -14.21
C GLN A 386 -16.64 0.09 -14.15
N ASN A 387 -16.75 1.41 -13.98
CA ASN A 387 -15.63 2.24 -13.53
C ASN A 387 -15.54 2.19 -11.99
N PRO A 388 -14.52 1.55 -11.40
CA PRO A 388 -14.42 1.39 -9.95
C PRO A 388 -13.77 2.58 -9.25
N VAL A 389 -13.16 3.52 -9.99
CA VAL A 389 -12.27 4.56 -9.47
C VAL A 389 -12.97 5.48 -8.47
N GLY A 390 -14.25 5.79 -8.69
CA GLY A 390 -15.04 6.57 -7.73
C GLY A 390 -15.20 5.88 -6.38
N LEU A 391 -15.46 4.57 -6.38
CA LEU A 391 -15.58 3.77 -5.16
C LEU A 391 -14.25 3.65 -4.41
N PHE A 392 -13.14 3.48 -5.14
CA PHE A 392 -11.81 3.49 -4.53
C PHE A 392 -11.47 4.86 -3.92
N SER A 393 -11.85 5.97 -4.58
CA SER A 393 -11.65 7.33 -4.04
C SER A 393 -12.40 7.56 -2.72
N GLU A 394 -13.63 7.07 -2.63
CA GLU A 394 -14.41 7.11 -1.39
C GLU A 394 -13.77 6.24 -0.31
N ALA A 395 -13.36 5.02 -0.64
CA ALA A 395 -12.68 4.11 0.29
C ALA A 395 -11.38 4.71 0.83
N ALA A 396 -10.51 5.24 -0.05
CA ALA A 396 -9.24 5.87 0.32
C ALA A 396 -9.44 7.05 1.28
N SER A 397 -10.50 7.84 1.07
CA SER A 397 -10.82 8.99 1.93
C SER A 397 -11.34 8.59 3.31
N ALA A 398 -11.80 7.35 3.47
CA ALA A 398 -12.37 6.83 4.73
C ALA A 398 -11.39 5.97 5.54
N VAL A 399 -10.20 5.68 5.03
CA VAL A 399 -9.15 4.95 5.76
C VAL A 399 -8.66 5.77 6.96
N ASN A 400 -8.57 5.13 8.12
CA ASN A 400 -8.09 5.74 9.37
C ASN A 400 -6.79 5.06 9.82
N MET A 401 -5.72 5.85 9.95
CA MET A 401 -4.38 5.38 10.33
C MET A 401 -4.00 5.73 11.78
N SER A 402 -4.94 6.17 12.60
CA SER A 402 -4.65 6.67 13.95
C SER A 402 -4.10 5.61 14.92
N ASN A 403 -4.30 4.33 14.61
CA ASN A 403 -3.96 3.20 15.50
C ASN A 403 -2.89 2.26 14.91
N ILE A 404 -2.15 2.72 13.91
CA ILE A 404 -1.02 1.94 13.36
C ILE A 404 0.15 1.88 14.32
N SER A 405 0.92 0.79 14.26
CA SER A 405 2.14 0.60 15.05
C SER A 405 3.20 -0.17 14.26
N ALA A 406 4.46 -0.06 14.66
CA ALA A 406 5.56 -0.82 14.07
C ALA A 406 5.44 -2.34 14.29
N TYR A 407 4.51 -2.76 15.13
CA TYR A 407 4.26 -4.18 15.45
C TYR A 407 3.13 -4.79 14.59
N ASP A 408 2.45 -4.00 13.75
CA ASP A 408 1.25 -4.42 13.03
C ASP A 408 1.50 -5.65 12.17
N GLN A 409 2.61 -5.69 11.40
CA GLN A 409 2.97 -6.85 10.60
C GLN A 409 2.99 -8.13 11.44
N GLY A 410 3.79 -8.13 12.49
CA GLY A 410 3.96 -9.34 13.31
C GLY A 410 2.70 -9.73 14.06
N CYS A 411 1.98 -8.77 14.64
CA CYS A 411 0.74 -9.05 15.34
C CYS A 411 -0.34 -9.59 14.39
N ASN A 412 -0.48 -9.02 13.19
CA ASN A 412 -1.41 -9.47 12.18
C ASN A 412 -1.07 -10.89 11.66
N GLU A 413 0.20 -11.18 11.44
CA GLU A 413 0.64 -12.51 11.01
C GLU A 413 0.39 -13.57 12.09
N GLU A 414 0.83 -13.28 13.32
CA GLU A 414 0.75 -14.27 14.41
C GLU A 414 -0.68 -14.53 14.86
N ILE A 415 -1.57 -13.52 14.88
CA ILE A 415 -2.97 -13.75 15.25
C ILE A 415 -3.70 -14.64 14.24
N GLN A 416 -3.48 -14.40 12.95
CA GLN A 416 -4.08 -15.21 11.90
C GLN A 416 -3.59 -16.68 11.97
N ASN A 417 -2.28 -16.88 12.18
CA ASN A 417 -1.69 -18.20 12.27
C ASN A 417 -2.14 -18.98 13.52
N ALA A 418 -2.18 -18.33 14.67
CA ALA A 418 -2.53 -18.95 15.95
C ALA A 418 -3.96 -19.49 15.98
N PHE A 419 -4.89 -18.88 15.20
CA PHE A 419 -6.31 -19.19 15.29
C PHE A 419 -6.81 -20.20 14.25
N ILE A 420 -6.02 -20.62 13.24
CA ILE A 420 -6.46 -21.60 12.22
C ILE A 420 -6.97 -22.89 12.85
N ASN A 421 -6.22 -23.46 13.80
CA ASN A 421 -6.62 -24.71 14.48
C ASN A 421 -7.86 -24.54 15.36
N TYR A 422 -8.10 -23.35 15.91
CA TYR A 422 -9.33 -23.02 16.62
C TYR A 422 -10.52 -22.95 15.68
N PHE A 423 -10.37 -22.32 14.54
CA PHE A 423 -11.44 -22.28 13.53
C PHE A 423 -11.86 -23.69 13.10
N ASP A 424 -10.91 -24.58 12.91
CA ASP A 424 -11.18 -25.99 12.56
C ASP A 424 -11.66 -26.88 13.72
N GLY A 425 -11.66 -26.34 14.95
CA GLY A 425 -12.12 -27.06 16.13
C GLY A 425 -11.12 -28.08 16.68
N TYR A 426 -9.83 -28.00 16.30
CA TYR A 426 -8.77 -28.85 16.84
C TYR A 426 -8.29 -28.43 18.22
N ILE A 427 -8.40 -27.13 18.54
CA ILE A 427 -8.08 -26.56 19.85
C ILE A 427 -9.21 -25.63 20.29
N ASP A 428 -9.30 -25.35 21.58
CA ASP A 428 -10.23 -24.37 22.13
C ASP A 428 -9.68 -22.94 22.03
N LEU A 429 -10.52 -21.97 22.40
CA LEU A 429 -10.20 -20.54 22.34
C LEU A 429 -9.01 -20.17 23.22
N ASP A 430 -8.93 -20.76 24.43
CA ASP A 430 -7.87 -20.45 25.38
C ASP A 430 -6.51 -20.93 24.84
N ALA A 431 -6.47 -22.13 24.29
CA ALA A 431 -5.26 -22.67 23.64
C ALA A 431 -4.82 -21.82 22.43
N ALA A 432 -5.75 -21.27 21.64
CA ALA A 432 -5.41 -20.37 20.53
C ALA A 432 -4.83 -19.04 21.04
N LYS A 433 -5.41 -18.48 22.13
CA LYS A 433 -4.87 -17.29 22.81
C LYS A 433 -3.46 -17.51 23.35
N ASP A 434 -3.22 -18.66 24.00
CA ASP A 434 -1.90 -19.03 24.52
C ASP A 434 -0.87 -19.19 23.39
N ASN A 435 -1.27 -19.73 22.24
CA ASN A 435 -0.41 -19.86 21.06
C ASN A 435 -0.01 -18.47 20.53
N PHE A 436 -0.98 -17.55 20.39
CA PHE A 436 -0.70 -16.18 19.98
C PHE A 436 0.25 -15.48 20.95
N GLU A 437 -0.05 -15.53 22.26
CA GLU A 437 0.80 -14.90 23.28
C GLU A 437 2.23 -15.43 23.24
N SER A 438 2.40 -16.74 23.08
CA SER A 438 3.71 -17.40 22.97
C SER A 438 4.46 -16.96 21.72
N ALA A 439 3.78 -16.88 20.57
CA ALA A 439 4.36 -16.44 19.29
C ALA A 439 4.82 -14.99 19.35
N ILE A 440 3.98 -14.10 19.86
CA ILE A 440 4.29 -12.67 19.99
C ILE A 440 5.48 -12.41 20.92
N LYS A 441 5.53 -13.05 22.09
CA LYS A 441 6.65 -12.91 23.03
C LYS A 441 7.96 -13.50 22.47
N LYS A 442 7.87 -14.48 21.61
CA LYS A 442 9.04 -15.01 20.90
C LYS A 442 9.53 -14.04 19.82
N ARG A 443 8.62 -13.45 19.06
CA ARG A 443 8.93 -12.50 17.98
C ARG A 443 9.44 -11.16 18.53
N TYR A 444 8.82 -10.68 19.59
CA TYR A 444 9.10 -9.40 20.26
C TYR A 444 9.40 -9.63 21.75
N PRO A 445 10.67 -9.91 22.10
CA PRO A 445 11.06 -10.26 23.48
C PRO A 445 10.79 -9.16 24.52
N GLU A 446 10.63 -7.91 24.10
CA GLU A 446 10.26 -6.77 24.93
C GLU A 446 8.78 -6.81 25.39
N ILE A 447 7.92 -7.58 24.74
CA ILE A 447 6.51 -7.70 25.10
C ILE A 447 6.36 -8.56 26.36
N VAL A 448 5.80 -7.94 27.41
CA VAL A 448 5.62 -8.56 28.72
C VAL A 448 4.21 -9.16 28.86
N ARG A 449 3.20 -8.51 28.29
CA ARG A 449 1.80 -8.84 28.51
C ARG A 449 0.98 -8.77 27.23
N VAL A 450 -0.01 -9.66 27.12
CA VAL A 450 -1.08 -9.61 26.11
C VAL A 450 -2.42 -9.44 26.82
N GLU A 451 -3.19 -8.44 26.42
CA GLU A 451 -4.53 -8.16 26.94
C GLU A 451 -5.59 -8.50 25.91
N TRP A 452 -6.61 -9.20 26.34
CA TRP A 452 -7.77 -9.58 25.55
C TRP A 452 -9.00 -8.77 26.01
N PRO A 453 -9.96 -8.45 25.10
CA PRO A 453 -11.18 -7.76 25.48
C PRO A 453 -12.10 -8.60 26.36
#